data_3a99c070684f4f6f2d725a414f24a4f7
#
_entry.id   3a99c070684f4f6f2d725a414f24a4f7
#
_cell.length_a   1.000
_cell.length_b   1.000
_cell.length_c   1.000
_cell.angle_alpha   90.00
_cell.angle_beta   90.00
_cell.angle_gamma   90.00
#
_symmetry.space_group_name_H-M   'P 1'
#
loop_
_entity.id
_entity.type
_entity.pdbx_description
1 polymer ?
#
loop_
_entity_poly.entity_id
_entity_poly.type
_entity_poly.pdbx_seq_one_letter_code
_entity_poly.pdbx_strand_id
1 'polypeptide(L)'
;MIERWSRDQVLSLAPDASSRKAAQGVAAPGRWPVRGLTGEVLFGECEGSGATPYQACVDLGEPAYRCSCPSRKFPCKHALGLLLLWSSDGVPHADGLPAWAGEWLAQREARAVRSAARPEAAPSPPPRNGESLRHGRVAAGLAELERWLADQIRQGLAAAAPHDWEGLAKRLIDAQAPGAAGMVTRLARVRDEDEWPGRLLEEHALLHLLAVAYRRRAELPPELAETVLMRVGFPVTREEVLARPVVRDRWDVLGRRDEEQDRLTARRVWLRGRSTGRAALILSFAPSGQPLDASLVTGTAIDADLAFYPGAAPLRALVAHRHPPALREAVAEHAPQPSAPSGTLAGHASPSLSGAGSPRTGVRADAPEAPLTGGSGAETGSSAGDAHGASSEAGGVVPGMSADDAMGEVAAALAADPWTESWPLVLTGVVPGEATLAGFPLLASWRGVWRLLAVSGGRPVTVAAEWTPRGLRPLTTWDEDGTVVIL
;
A
#
# COMPACT_ATOMS: atom_id res chain seq x y z
N MET A 1 2.30 20.68 -8.17
CA MET A 1 2.67 19.96 -9.42
C MET A 1 2.88 18.50 -9.05
N ILE A 2 2.28 17.55 -9.78
CA ILE A 2 2.57 16.12 -9.58
C ILE A 2 4.00 15.85 -10.03
N GLU A 3 4.74 15.12 -9.22
CA GLU A 3 6.06 14.61 -9.57
C GLU A 3 5.96 13.70 -10.79
N ARG A 4 6.81 13.95 -11.79
CA ARG A 4 6.80 13.20 -13.04
C ARG A 4 7.36 11.78 -12.82
N TRP A 5 6.57 10.78 -13.15
CA TRP A 5 7.02 9.39 -13.02
C TRP A 5 8.13 9.08 -14.00
N SER A 6 9.14 8.37 -13.53
CA SER A 6 10.22 7.88 -14.38
C SER A 6 9.70 6.85 -15.39
N ARG A 7 10.47 6.66 -16.47
CA ARG A 7 10.18 5.62 -17.45
C ARG A 7 10.05 4.23 -16.79
N ASP A 8 10.88 3.94 -15.78
CA ASP A 8 10.87 2.67 -15.05
C ASP A 8 9.59 2.50 -14.24
N GLN A 9 9.16 3.55 -13.54
CA GLN A 9 7.89 3.53 -12.82
C GLN A 9 6.73 3.21 -13.77
N VAL A 10 6.66 3.88 -14.93
CA VAL A 10 5.62 3.63 -15.92
C VAL A 10 5.69 2.20 -16.47
N LEU A 11 6.88 1.71 -16.82
CA LEU A 11 7.05 0.35 -17.35
C LEU A 11 6.78 -0.73 -16.29
N SER A 12 6.97 -0.42 -15.00
CA SER A 12 6.62 -1.33 -13.91
C SER A 12 5.12 -1.57 -13.79
N LEU A 13 4.27 -0.63 -14.25
CA LEU A 13 2.81 -0.77 -14.23
C LEU A 13 2.29 -1.79 -15.24
N ALA A 14 3.10 -2.13 -16.26
CA ALA A 14 2.69 -3.05 -17.29
C ALA A 14 2.44 -4.46 -16.73
N PRO A 15 1.33 -5.12 -17.10
CA PRO A 15 0.99 -6.45 -16.60
C PRO A 15 1.98 -7.54 -17.04
N ASP A 16 2.67 -7.35 -18.16
CA ASP A 16 3.66 -8.31 -18.68
C ASP A 16 4.67 -7.66 -19.65
N ALA A 17 5.70 -8.42 -20.04
CA ALA A 17 6.74 -7.98 -20.94
C ALA A 17 6.20 -7.61 -22.35
N SER A 18 5.16 -8.31 -22.83
CA SER A 18 4.55 -8.01 -24.13
C SER A 18 3.84 -6.67 -24.12
N SER A 19 3.17 -6.34 -23.01
CA SER A 19 2.51 -5.06 -22.79
C SER A 19 3.52 -3.91 -22.70
N ARG A 20 4.67 -4.13 -22.05
CA ARG A 20 5.79 -3.16 -22.02
C ARG A 20 6.30 -2.84 -23.42
N LYS A 21 6.60 -3.87 -24.21
CA LYS A 21 7.06 -3.70 -25.60
C LYS A 21 6.02 -2.99 -26.46
N ALA A 22 4.76 -3.38 -26.35
CA ALA A 22 3.66 -2.77 -27.09
C ALA A 22 3.42 -1.30 -26.71
N ALA A 23 3.56 -0.94 -25.43
CA ALA A 23 3.46 0.43 -24.94
C ALA A 23 4.57 1.32 -25.53
N GLN A 24 5.81 0.84 -25.55
CA GLN A 24 6.92 1.55 -26.17
C GLN A 24 6.70 1.80 -27.66
N GLY A 25 6.08 0.85 -28.37
CA GLY A 25 5.75 0.98 -29.80
C GLY A 25 4.66 2.03 -30.12
N VAL A 26 3.86 2.44 -29.14
CA VAL A 26 2.85 3.49 -29.30
C VAL A 26 3.22 4.81 -28.59
N ALA A 27 4.34 4.85 -27.88
CA ALA A 27 4.84 6.04 -27.18
C ALA A 27 5.55 7.04 -28.12
N ALA A 28 5.05 7.23 -29.34
CA ALA A 28 5.56 8.20 -30.29
C ALA A 28 4.57 9.37 -30.45
N PRO A 29 4.99 10.64 -30.32
CA PRO A 29 4.10 11.80 -30.40
C PRO A 29 3.19 11.82 -31.64
N GLY A 30 3.70 11.40 -32.79
CA GLY A 30 2.92 11.36 -34.05
C GLY A 30 1.74 10.38 -34.05
N ARG A 31 1.66 9.47 -33.08
CA ARG A 31 0.49 8.60 -32.91
C ARG A 31 -0.64 9.18 -32.06
N TRP A 32 -0.42 10.36 -31.51
CA TRP A 32 -1.31 11.00 -30.54
C TRP A 32 -1.66 12.42 -31.03
N PRO A 33 -2.46 12.59 -32.08
CA PRO A 33 -2.84 13.90 -32.60
C PRO A 33 -3.52 14.78 -31.55
N VAL A 34 -4.31 14.16 -30.67
CA VAL A 34 -4.91 14.81 -29.50
C VAL A 34 -4.26 14.25 -28.25
N ARG A 35 -3.63 15.09 -27.46
CA ARG A 35 -3.07 14.75 -26.14
C ARG A 35 -2.89 15.99 -25.29
N GLY A 36 -3.06 15.85 -23.98
CA GLY A 36 -2.91 16.96 -23.04
C GLY A 36 -2.88 16.51 -21.60
N LEU A 37 -2.40 17.42 -20.74
CA LEU A 37 -2.44 17.33 -19.29
C LEU A 37 -3.23 18.52 -18.77
N THR A 38 -4.33 18.28 -18.04
CA THR A 38 -5.12 19.30 -17.36
C THR A 38 -5.18 18.97 -15.89
N GLY A 39 -4.60 19.81 -15.03
CA GLY A 39 -4.44 19.49 -13.61
C GLY A 39 -3.61 18.22 -13.43
N GLU A 40 -4.24 17.17 -12.92
CA GLU A 40 -3.65 15.86 -12.68
C GLU A 40 -4.16 14.80 -13.66
N VAL A 41 -4.90 15.19 -14.68
CA VAL A 41 -5.52 14.28 -15.62
C VAL A 41 -4.81 14.33 -16.97
N LEU A 42 -4.26 13.21 -17.34
CA LEU A 42 -3.59 12.95 -18.60
C LEU A 42 -4.58 12.33 -19.58
N PHE A 43 -4.72 12.87 -20.77
CA PHE A 43 -5.62 12.36 -21.79
C PHE A 43 -4.99 12.35 -23.18
N GLY A 44 -5.50 11.51 -24.05
CA GLY A 44 -5.08 11.47 -25.45
C GLY A 44 -5.86 10.49 -26.32
N GLU A 45 -5.80 10.75 -27.63
CA GLU A 45 -6.39 9.93 -28.66
C GLU A 45 -5.27 9.28 -29.48
N CYS A 46 -5.16 7.94 -29.40
CA CYS A 46 -4.13 7.19 -30.09
C CYS A 46 -4.64 6.66 -31.43
N GLU A 47 -3.98 7.00 -32.52
CA GLU A 47 -4.24 6.42 -33.83
C GLU A 47 -3.93 4.92 -33.82
N GLY A 48 -4.93 4.13 -34.19
CA GLY A 48 -4.84 2.68 -34.34
C GLY A 48 -4.92 2.26 -35.81
N SER A 49 -5.19 0.97 -36.05
CA SER A 49 -5.47 0.42 -37.39
C SER A 49 -6.91 0.68 -37.86
N GLY A 50 -7.77 1.19 -37.02
CA GLY A 50 -9.18 1.52 -37.34
C GLY A 50 -9.40 3.00 -37.64
N ALA A 51 -10.60 3.33 -38.14
CA ALA A 51 -10.98 4.71 -38.45
C ALA A 51 -11.18 5.59 -37.22
N THR A 52 -11.43 5.01 -36.06
CA THR A 52 -11.66 5.75 -34.80
C THR A 52 -10.44 5.61 -33.89
N PRO A 53 -9.84 6.70 -33.41
CA PRO A 53 -8.72 6.65 -32.49
C PRO A 53 -9.13 6.07 -31.12
N TYR A 54 -8.19 5.47 -30.41
CA TYR A 54 -8.40 4.99 -29.05
C TYR A 54 -8.24 6.11 -28.03
N GLN A 55 -9.28 6.39 -27.30
CA GLN A 55 -9.31 7.38 -26.22
C GLN A 55 -8.71 6.79 -24.94
N ALA A 56 -7.60 7.36 -24.47
CA ALA A 56 -6.93 6.94 -23.24
C ALA A 56 -6.91 8.11 -22.23
N CYS A 57 -7.23 7.82 -20.99
CA CYS A 57 -7.23 8.79 -19.89
C CYS A 57 -6.58 8.16 -18.66
N VAL A 58 -5.76 8.94 -17.96
CA VAL A 58 -5.10 8.55 -16.72
C VAL A 58 -5.28 9.67 -15.70
N ASP A 59 -5.81 9.34 -14.55
CA ASP A 59 -5.77 10.19 -13.37
C ASP A 59 -4.45 9.94 -12.64
N LEU A 60 -3.59 10.95 -12.52
CA LEU A 60 -2.28 10.86 -11.90
C LEU A 60 -2.35 11.08 -10.37
N GLY A 61 -3.32 11.84 -9.90
CA GLY A 61 -3.49 12.16 -8.48
C GLY A 61 -4.00 10.96 -7.67
N GLU A 62 -4.99 10.27 -8.23
CA GLU A 62 -5.44 8.96 -7.74
C GLU A 62 -5.27 7.94 -8.86
N PRO A 63 -4.10 7.30 -9.00
CA PRO A 63 -3.76 6.54 -10.18
C PRO A 63 -4.87 5.60 -10.64
N ALA A 64 -5.51 5.99 -11.74
CA ALA A 64 -6.58 5.24 -12.37
C ALA A 64 -6.48 5.41 -13.89
N TYR A 65 -6.93 4.41 -14.62
CA TYR A 65 -6.71 4.33 -16.05
C TYR A 65 -8.01 4.01 -16.77
N ARG A 66 -8.22 4.59 -17.94
CA ARG A 66 -9.31 4.24 -18.88
C ARG A 66 -8.78 4.20 -20.30
N CYS A 67 -9.29 3.28 -21.10
CA CYS A 67 -9.07 3.28 -22.53
C CYS A 67 -10.27 2.68 -23.24
N SER A 68 -10.63 3.22 -24.42
CA SER A 68 -11.70 2.68 -25.28
C SER A 68 -11.27 1.42 -26.06
N CYS A 69 -10.01 0.99 -25.95
CA CYS A 69 -9.53 -0.20 -26.67
C CYS A 69 -10.10 -1.51 -26.09
N PRO A 70 -10.23 -2.58 -26.90
CA PRO A 70 -10.80 -3.86 -26.46
C PRO A 70 -9.85 -4.73 -25.64
N SER A 71 -8.73 -4.17 -25.14
CA SER A 71 -7.73 -4.92 -24.36
C SER A 71 -8.31 -5.39 -23.04
N ARG A 72 -8.05 -6.66 -22.70
CA ARG A 72 -8.33 -7.22 -21.36
C ARG A 72 -7.18 -6.98 -20.37
N LYS A 73 -5.97 -6.65 -20.88
CA LYS A 73 -4.80 -6.34 -20.08
C LYS A 73 -4.88 -4.89 -19.58
N PHE A 74 -4.62 -4.66 -18.30
CA PHE A 74 -4.79 -3.36 -17.68
C PHE A 74 -3.65 -3.04 -16.69
N PRO A 75 -3.01 -1.85 -16.74
CA PRO A 75 -3.18 -0.80 -17.76
C PRO A 75 -2.84 -1.31 -19.18
N CYS A 76 -3.60 -0.88 -20.17
CA CYS A 76 -3.39 -1.30 -21.56
C CYS A 76 -2.18 -0.55 -22.19
N LYS A 77 -1.72 -1.02 -23.36
CA LYS A 77 -0.60 -0.39 -24.07
C LYS A 77 -0.81 1.11 -24.38
N HIS A 78 -2.05 1.57 -24.58
CA HIS A 78 -2.33 2.96 -24.87
C HIS A 78 -2.23 3.84 -23.63
N ALA A 79 -2.77 3.41 -22.47
CA ALA A 79 -2.59 4.11 -21.21
C ALA A 79 -1.11 4.18 -20.82
N LEU A 80 -0.37 3.08 -20.94
CA LEU A 80 1.07 3.04 -20.70
C LEU A 80 1.86 3.90 -21.70
N GLY A 81 1.49 3.87 -22.99
CA GLY A 81 2.13 4.68 -24.02
C GLY A 81 1.95 6.17 -23.80
N LEU A 82 0.76 6.59 -23.37
CA LEU A 82 0.47 7.97 -22.99
C LEU A 82 1.28 8.42 -21.77
N LEU A 83 1.39 7.55 -20.76
CA LEU A 83 2.26 7.78 -19.60
C LEU A 83 3.74 7.87 -19.98
N LEU A 84 4.22 7.03 -20.90
CA LEU A 84 5.61 7.09 -21.39
C LEU A 84 5.88 8.40 -22.13
N LEU A 85 4.92 8.90 -22.92
CA LEU A 85 5.03 10.21 -23.55
C LEU A 85 5.10 11.32 -22.52
N TRP A 86 4.22 11.27 -21.52
CA TRP A 86 4.22 12.24 -20.44
C TRP A 86 5.53 12.19 -19.62
N SER A 87 6.06 11.01 -19.33
CA SER A 87 7.33 10.84 -18.59
C SER A 87 8.53 11.47 -19.33
N SER A 88 8.46 11.56 -20.66
CA SER A 88 9.49 12.17 -21.52
C SER A 88 9.11 13.57 -22.03
N ASP A 89 8.23 14.28 -21.33
CA ASP A 89 7.79 15.64 -21.67
C ASP A 89 7.06 15.78 -23.02
N GLY A 90 6.56 14.67 -23.55
CA GLY A 90 5.88 14.63 -24.86
C GLY A 90 4.41 15.01 -24.84
N VAL A 91 3.85 15.43 -23.68
CA VAL A 91 2.45 15.83 -23.52
C VAL A 91 2.35 17.27 -23.05
N PRO A 92 1.74 18.18 -23.85
CA PRO A 92 1.58 19.57 -23.48
C PRO A 92 0.51 19.76 -22.38
N HIS A 93 0.60 20.89 -21.66
CA HIS A 93 -0.52 21.35 -20.85
C HIS A 93 -1.68 21.77 -21.74
N ALA A 94 -2.90 21.49 -21.28
CA ALA A 94 -4.14 21.85 -21.96
C ALA A 94 -5.07 22.61 -21.01
N ASP A 95 -5.81 23.59 -21.56
CA ASP A 95 -6.70 24.46 -20.77
C ASP A 95 -7.97 23.76 -20.29
N GLY A 96 -8.30 22.58 -20.82
CA GLY A 96 -9.49 21.83 -20.45
C GLY A 96 -9.44 20.36 -20.83
N LEU A 97 -10.37 19.60 -20.25
CA LEU A 97 -10.56 18.19 -20.54
C LEU A 97 -11.54 18.00 -21.70
N PRO A 98 -11.29 17.04 -22.61
CA PRO A 98 -12.32 16.63 -23.57
C PRO A 98 -13.52 16.02 -22.82
N ALA A 99 -14.73 16.19 -23.37
CA ALA A 99 -15.97 15.76 -22.72
C ALA A 99 -15.94 14.30 -22.23
N TRP A 100 -15.44 13.38 -23.05
CA TRP A 100 -15.34 11.96 -22.71
C TRP A 100 -14.43 11.67 -21.51
N ALA A 101 -13.40 12.48 -21.27
CA ALA A 101 -12.51 12.35 -20.10
C ALA A 101 -13.18 12.90 -18.84
N GLY A 102 -13.86 14.05 -18.95
CA GLY A 102 -14.64 14.63 -17.86
C GLY A 102 -15.79 13.71 -17.40
N GLU A 103 -16.53 13.12 -18.33
CA GLU A 103 -17.58 12.16 -18.02
C GLU A 103 -17.06 10.92 -17.26
N TRP A 104 -15.88 10.44 -17.63
CA TRP A 104 -15.29 9.30 -16.91
C TRP A 104 -14.93 9.65 -15.47
N LEU A 105 -14.34 10.81 -15.24
CA LEU A 105 -14.00 11.26 -13.90
C LEU A 105 -15.25 11.42 -13.03
N ALA A 106 -16.28 12.06 -13.56
CA ALA A 106 -17.56 12.21 -12.86
C ALA A 106 -18.21 10.86 -12.52
N GLN A 107 -18.18 9.91 -13.45
CA GLN A 107 -18.67 8.54 -13.19
C GLN A 107 -17.87 7.81 -12.12
N ARG A 108 -16.54 8.00 -12.09
CA ARG A 108 -15.66 7.41 -11.08
C ARG A 108 -15.97 7.97 -9.69
N GLU A 109 -16.07 9.28 -9.58
CA GLU A 109 -16.43 9.97 -8.34
C GLU A 109 -17.81 9.53 -7.83
N ALA A 110 -18.80 9.50 -8.70
CA ALA A 110 -20.14 9.00 -8.35
C ALA A 110 -20.17 7.52 -7.91
N ARG A 111 -19.23 6.69 -8.39
CA ARG A 111 -19.07 5.30 -7.93
C ARG A 111 -18.40 5.25 -6.55
N ALA A 112 -17.37 6.08 -6.32
CA ALA A 112 -16.69 6.16 -5.04
C ALA A 112 -17.67 6.60 -3.93
N VAL A 113 -18.47 7.64 -4.17
CA VAL A 113 -19.53 8.10 -3.25
C VAL A 113 -20.56 6.99 -2.97
N ARG A 114 -21.03 6.29 -4.01
CA ARG A 114 -21.98 5.16 -3.84
C ARG A 114 -21.38 3.98 -3.10
N SER A 115 -20.10 3.68 -3.30
CA SER A 115 -19.40 2.62 -2.56
C SER A 115 -19.23 2.97 -1.08
N ALA A 116 -18.95 4.22 -0.78
CA ALA A 116 -18.87 4.72 0.60
C ALA A 116 -20.23 4.78 1.30
N ALA A 117 -21.33 5.01 0.55
CA ALA A 117 -22.70 5.12 1.07
C ALA A 117 -23.43 3.78 1.19
N ARG A 118 -22.86 2.66 0.70
CA ARG A 118 -23.51 1.34 0.79
C ARG A 118 -23.29 0.77 2.19
N PRO A 119 -24.35 0.62 3.05
CA PRO A 119 -24.22 -0.10 4.29
C PRO A 119 -23.87 -1.56 3.94
N GLU A 120 -22.66 -1.97 4.22
CA GLU A 120 -22.33 -3.39 4.17
C GLU A 120 -23.12 -4.09 5.27
N ALA A 121 -23.86 -5.12 4.90
CA ALA A 121 -24.65 -5.88 5.85
C ALA A 121 -23.71 -6.40 6.96
N ALA A 122 -23.95 -5.97 8.19
CA ALA A 122 -23.18 -6.41 9.33
C ALA A 122 -23.16 -7.94 9.36
N PRO A 123 -21.98 -8.60 9.42
CA PRO A 123 -21.92 -10.05 9.58
C PRO A 123 -22.63 -10.41 10.88
N SER A 124 -23.60 -11.32 10.79
CA SER A 124 -24.25 -11.88 11.98
C SER A 124 -23.17 -12.54 12.85
N PRO A 125 -23.07 -12.23 14.15
CA PRO A 125 -22.10 -12.88 15.01
C PRO A 125 -22.31 -14.38 14.96
N PRO A 126 -21.26 -15.20 14.80
CA PRO A 126 -21.39 -16.64 14.82
C PRO A 126 -21.98 -17.08 16.16
N PRO A 127 -22.82 -18.11 16.18
CA PRO A 127 -23.39 -18.61 17.42
C PRO A 127 -22.25 -19.05 18.36
N ARG A 128 -22.24 -18.54 19.58
CA ARG A 128 -21.19 -18.80 20.61
C ARG A 128 -20.81 -20.26 20.77
N ASN A 129 -21.73 -21.19 20.55
CA ASN A 129 -21.49 -22.63 20.57
C ASN A 129 -20.62 -23.11 19.37
N GLY A 130 -20.72 -22.49 18.22
CA GLY A 130 -19.93 -22.83 17.04
C GLY A 130 -18.44 -22.49 17.20
N GLU A 131 -18.15 -21.36 17.85
CA GLU A 131 -16.78 -20.89 18.08
C GLU A 131 -16.02 -21.81 19.08
N SER A 132 -16.66 -22.19 20.19
CA SER A 132 -16.07 -23.14 21.14
C SER A 132 -15.79 -24.51 20.51
N LEU A 133 -16.68 -25.01 19.65
CA LEU A 133 -16.47 -26.26 18.91
C LEU A 133 -15.30 -26.14 17.91
N ARG A 134 -15.19 -24.98 17.25
CA ARG A 134 -14.06 -24.71 16.35
C ARG A 134 -12.74 -24.71 17.11
N HIS A 135 -12.65 -24.01 18.23
CA HIS A 135 -11.46 -24.01 19.08
C HIS A 135 -11.08 -25.43 19.53
N GLY A 136 -12.04 -26.28 19.86
CA GLY A 136 -11.81 -27.69 20.21
C GLY A 136 -11.21 -28.49 19.05
N ARG A 137 -11.75 -28.35 17.84
CA ARG A 137 -11.22 -29.01 16.63
C ARG A 137 -9.81 -28.56 16.30
N VAL A 138 -9.56 -27.26 16.31
CA VAL A 138 -8.24 -26.67 16.09
C VAL A 138 -7.24 -27.17 17.11
N ALA A 139 -7.60 -27.21 18.41
CA ALA A 139 -6.73 -27.72 19.45
C ALA A 139 -6.36 -29.20 19.23
N ALA A 140 -7.31 -30.04 18.82
CA ALA A 140 -7.07 -31.42 18.49
C ALA A 140 -6.13 -31.62 17.29
N GLY A 141 -6.36 -30.82 16.21
CA GLY A 141 -5.50 -30.85 15.02
C GLY A 141 -4.08 -30.38 15.30
N LEU A 142 -3.91 -29.34 16.11
CA LEU A 142 -2.58 -28.87 16.50
C LEU A 142 -1.86 -29.83 17.45
N ALA A 143 -2.58 -30.53 18.32
CA ALA A 143 -2.00 -31.61 19.14
C ALA A 143 -1.54 -32.81 18.29
N GLU A 144 -2.24 -33.10 17.19
CA GLU A 144 -1.78 -34.10 16.22
C GLU A 144 -0.52 -33.62 15.49
N LEU A 145 -0.49 -32.33 15.07
CA LEU A 145 0.68 -31.71 14.47
C LEU A 145 1.90 -31.79 15.40
N GLU A 146 1.77 -31.47 16.69
CA GLU A 146 2.88 -31.58 17.67
C GLU A 146 3.45 -33.01 17.74
N ARG A 147 2.58 -34.02 17.77
CA ARG A 147 3.01 -35.44 17.81
C ARG A 147 3.74 -35.83 16.53
N TRP A 148 3.18 -35.43 15.38
CA TRP A 148 3.77 -35.71 14.08
C TRP A 148 5.15 -35.05 13.94
N LEU A 149 5.32 -33.77 14.32
CA LEU A 149 6.62 -33.09 14.33
C LEU A 149 7.64 -33.79 15.22
N ALA A 150 7.24 -34.21 16.40
CA ALA A 150 8.10 -34.97 17.31
C ALA A 150 8.54 -36.33 16.72
N ASP A 151 7.66 -37.00 16.00
CA ASP A 151 7.96 -38.27 15.34
C ASP A 151 8.93 -38.07 14.17
N GLN A 152 8.79 -36.98 13.38
CA GLN A 152 9.73 -36.63 12.33
C GLN A 152 11.15 -36.41 12.86
N ILE A 153 11.26 -35.71 13.99
CA ILE A 153 12.58 -35.50 14.64
C ILE A 153 13.19 -36.84 15.09
N ARG A 154 12.40 -37.76 15.67
CA ARG A 154 12.89 -39.06 16.12
C ARG A 154 13.31 -39.98 14.97
N GLN A 155 12.60 -39.93 13.85
CA GLN A 155 12.86 -40.74 12.66
C GLN A 155 13.94 -40.12 11.75
N GLY A 156 14.22 -38.84 11.93
CA GLY A 156 15.09 -38.05 11.08
C GLY A 156 14.31 -37.29 9.99
N LEU A 157 14.62 -36.03 9.83
CA LEU A 157 13.92 -35.10 8.91
C LEU A 157 13.91 -35.57 7.46
N ALA A 158 14.86 -36.39 7.04
CA ALA A 158 14.93 -36.95 5.70
C ALA A 158 13.91 -38.06 5.42
N ALA A 159 13.30 -38.62 6.45
CA ALA A 159 12.42 -39.80 6.33
C ALA A 159 11.02 -39.44 5.79
N ALA A 160 10.52 -38.21 6.04
CA ALA A 160 9.20 -37.79 5.59
C ALA A 160 9.10 -37.69 4.07
N ALA A 161 8.11 -38.34 3.50
CA ALA A 161 7.81 -38.22 2.09
C ALA A 161 6.80 -37.07 1.82
N PRO A 162 6.76 -36.50 0.61
CA PRO A 162 5.82 -35.40 0.28
C PRO A 162 4.36 -35.70 0.59
N HIS A 163 3.92 -36.94 0.40
CA HIS A 163 2.53 -37.36 0.67
C HIS A 163 2.19 -37.37 2.19
N ASP A 164 3.16 -37.47 3.07
CA ASP A 164 2.94 -37.43 4.53
C ASP A 164 2.53 -36.00 4.93
N TRP A 165 3.20 -35.00 4.36
CA TRP A 165 2.87 -33.59 4.60
C TRP A 165 1.51 -33.20 4.00
N GLU A 166 1.20 -33.69 2.78
CA GLU A 166 -0.12 -33.48 2.19
C GLU A 166 -1.24 -34.10 3.03
N GLY A 167 -1.02 -35.31 3.53
CA GLY A 167 -1.95 -35.98 4.44
C GLY A 167 -2.19 -35.20 5.72
N LEU A 168 -1.12 -34.68 6.34
CA LEU A 168 -1.21 -33.87 7.55
C LEU A 168 -1.92 -32.52 7.26
N ALA A 169 -1.58 -31.86 6.15
CA ALA A 169 -2.22 -30.59 5.76
C ALA A 169 -3.74 -30.76 5.58
N LYS A 170 -4.20 -31.85 4.94
CA LYS A 170 -5.64 -32.15 4.79
C LYS A 170 -6.32 -32.30 6.16
N ARG A 171 -5.72 -33.05 7.10
CA ARG A 171 -6.26 -33.20 8.46
C ARG A 171 -6.34 -31.87 9.22
N LEU A 172 -5.36 -30.98 9.03
CA LEU A 172 -5.40 -29.64 9.62
C LEU A 172 -6.50 -28.75 9.01
N ILE A 173 -6.79 -28.91 7.71
CA ILE A 173 -7.94 -28.24 7.07
C ILE A 173 -9.25 -28.76 7.68
N ASP A 174 -9.40 -30.07 7.84
CA ASP A 174 -10.59 -30.69 8.46
C ASP A 174 -10.74 -30.25 9.93
N ALA A 175 -9.62 -30.04 10.62
CA ALA A 175 -9.56 -29.49 11.96
C ALA A 175 -9.83 -27.96 12.01
N GLN A 176 -10.12 -27.33 10.88
CA GLN A 176 -10.36 -25.87 10.76
C GLN A 176 -9.16 -24.98 11.11
N ALA A 177 -7.94 -25.49 10.87
CA ALA A 177 -6.66 -24.81 11.04
C ALA A 177 -5.96 -24.56 9.67
N PRO A 178 -6.58 -23.86 8.69
CA PRO A 178 -6.06 -23.74 7.33
C PRO A 178 -4.73 -22.97 7.26
N GLY A 179 -4.45 -22.06 8.20
CA GLY A 179 -3.17 -21.35 8.26
C GLY A 179 -2.02 -22.31 8.60
N ALA A 180 -2.18 -23.16 9.63
CA ALA A 180 -1.21 -24.19 9.97
C ALA A 180 -1.06 -25.22 8.82
N ALA A 181 -2.15 -25.60 8.15
CA ALA A 181 -2.12 -26.46 6.98
C ALA A 181 -1.28 -25.87 5.84
N GLY A 182 -1.42 -24.58 5.56
CA GLY A 182 -0.62 -23.85 4.58
C GLY A 182 0.87 -23.83 4.91
N MET A 183 1.24 -23.70 6.20
CA MET A 183 2.63 -23.80 6.65
C MET A 183 3.18 -25.21 6.39
N VAL A 184 2.42 -26.27 6.74
CA VAL A 184 2.80 -27.67 6.48
C VAL A 184 2.98 -27.94 4.97
N THR A 185 2.08 -27.42 4.13
CA THR A 185 2.19 -27.59 2.67
C THR A 185 3.48 -26.97 2.11
N ARG A 186 3.98 -25.88 2.69
CA ARG A 186 5.24 -25.23 2.29
C ARG A 186 6.47 -26.09 2.61
N LEU A 187 6.42 -26.96 3.61
CA LEU A 187 7.55 -27.84 3.98
C LEU A 187 8.03 -28.71 2.80
N ALA A 188 7.10 -29.16 1.95
CA ALA A 188 7.44 -29.96 0.78
C ALA A 188 8.42 -29.25 -0.17
N ARG A 189 8.29 -27.91 -0.29
CA ARG A 189 9.14 -27.09 -1.17
C ARG A 189 10.52 -26.80 -0.56
N VAL A 190 10.64 -26.86 0.76
CA VAL A 190 11.93 -26.63 1.45
C VAL A 190 12.96 -27.68 1.07
N ARG A 191 12.54 -28.91 0.77
CA ARG A 191 13.47 -30.01 0.42
C ARG A 191 14.17 -29.83 -0.93
N ASP A 192 13.64 -28.98 -1.79
CA ASP A 192 14.22 -28.67 -3.10
C ASP A 192 15.30 -27.55 -3.02
N GLU A 193 15.54 -27.02 -1.80
CA GLU A 193 16.47 -25.93 -1.56
C GLU A 193 17.84 -26.46 -1.11
N ASP A 194 18.90 -25.69 -1.42
CA ASP A 194 20.21 -25.88 -0.78
C ASP A 194 20.03 -25.67 0.74
N GLU A 195 20.80 -26.39 1.55
CA GLU A 195 20.74 -26.32 3.03
C GLU A 195 19.36 -26.68 3.62
N TRP A 196 18.52 -27.43 2.89
CA TRP A 196 17.19 -27.84 3.31
C TRP A 196 17.10 -28.43 4.74
N PRO A 197 18.11 -29.18 5.30
CA PRO A 197 17.94 -29.76 6.63
C PRO A 197 17.79 -28.71 7.74
N GLY A 198 18.62 -27.66 7.70
CA GLY A 198 18.54 -26.52 8.63
C GLY A 198 17.22 -25.78 8.46
N ARG A 199 16.85 -25.51 7.22
CA ARG A 199 15.59 -24.82 6.88
C ARG A 199 14.37 -25.63 7.31
N LEU A 200 14.35 -26.91 7.08
CA LEU A 200 13.25 -27.78 7.48
C LEU A 200 13.09 -27.80 9.00
N LEU A 201 14.22 -27.82 9.74
CA LEU A 201 14.20 -27.76 11.20
C LEU A 201 13.65 -26.42 11.71
N GLU A 202 14.03 -25.29 11.11
CA GLU A 202 13.48 -23.97 11.43
C GLU A 202 11.96 -23.93 11.26
N GLU A 203 11.46 -24.40 10.12
CA GLU A 203 10.01 -24.44 9.84
C GLU A 203 9.27 -25.38 10.81
N HIS A 204 9.86 -26.53 11.18
CA HIS A 204 9.31 -27.43 12.20
C HIS A 204 9.25 -26.73 13.56
N ALA A 205 10.29 -25.98 13.94
CA ALA A 205 10.32 -25.24 15.19
C ALA A 205 9.23 -24.16 15.23
N LEU A 206 9.03 -23.40 14.13
CA LEU A 206 7.97 -22.39 14.03
C LEU A 206 6.57 -23.00 14.09
N LEU A 207 6.35 -24.15 13.44
CA LEU A 207 5.08 -24.90 13.54
C LEU A 207 4.82 -25.40 14.94
N HIS A 208 5.85 -25.98 15.59
CA HIS A 208 5.75 -26.43 16.98
C HIS A 208 5.45 -25.26 17.93
N LEU A 209 6.17 -24.14 17.76
CA LEU A 209 5.92 -22.92 18.52
C LEU A 209 4.48 -22.44 18.36
N LEU A 210 3.93 -22.48 17.13
CA LEU A 210 2.54 -22.10 16.87
C LEU A 210 1.54 -22.98 17.61
N ALA A 211 1.75 -24.30 17.62
CA ALA A 211 0.89 -25.23 18.31
C ALA A 211 0.93 -25.03 19.85
N VAL A 212 2.13 -24.84 20.42
CA VAL A 212 2.31 -24.52 21.83
C VAL A 212 1.69 -23.17 22.19
N ALA A 213 1.94 -22.15 21.39
CA ALA A 213 1.38 -20.80 21.59
C ALA A 213 -0.16 -20.82 21.56
N TYR A 214 -0.76 -21.54 20.61
CA TYR A 214 -2.22 -21.69 20.55
C TYR A 214 -2.79 -22.37 21.82
N ARG A 215 -2.13 -23.42 22.30
CA ARG A 215 -2.55 -24.12 23.54
C ARG A 215 -2.48 -23.18 24.75
N ARG A 216 -1.45 -22.33 24.81
CA ARG A 216 -1.22 -21.37 25.90
C ARG A 216 -1.73 -19.96 25.61
N ARG A 217 -2.59 -19.78 24.60
CA ARG A 217 -3.01 -18.45 24.13
C ARG A 217 -3.64 -17.55 25.19
N ALA A 218 -4.26 -18.14 26.22
CA ALA A 218 -4.83 -17.37 27.34
C ALA A 218 -3.77 -16.73 28.26
N GLU A 219 -2.50 -17.19 28.18
CA GLU A 219 -1.37 -16.69 28.94
C GLU A 219 -0.56 -15.64 28.14
N LEU A 220 -0.84 -15.47 26.84
CA LEU A 220 -0.11 -14.56 25.96
C LEU A 220 -0.65 -13.14 26.07
N PRO A 221 0.18 -12.13 25.78
CA PRO A 221 -0.31 -10.78 25.55
C PRO A 221 -1.40 -10.76 24.48
N PRO A 222 -2.43 -9.89 24.59
CA PRO A 222 -3.58 -9.91 23.68
C PRO A 222 -3.21 -9.86 22.20
N GLU A 223 -2.26 -8.99 21.84
CA GLU A 223 -1.81 -8.80 20.45
C GLU A 223 -1.11 -10.05 19.90
N LEU A 224 -0.35 -10.76 20.74
CA LEU A 224 0.31 -12.01 20.35
C LEU A 224 -0.72 -13.14 20.25
N ALA A 225 -1.72 -13.17 21.10
CA ALA A 225 -2.83 -14.12 20.99
C ALA A 225 -3.62 -13.91 19.66
N GLU A 226 -3.88 -12.65 19.25
CA GLU A 226 -4.45 -12.32 17.94
C GLU A 226 -3.56 -12.83 16.80
N THR A 227 -2.23 -12.63 16.88
CA THR A 227 -1.26 -13.18 15.92
C THR A 227 -1.41 -14.70 15.78
N VAL A 228 -1.40 -15.42 16.90
CA VAL A 228 -1.52 -16.88 16.91
C VAL A 228 -2.83 -17.35 16.28
N LEU A 229 -3.96 -16.71 16.60
CA LEU A 229 -5.26 -17.04 16.01
C LEU A 229 -5.25 -16.86 14.49
N MET A 230 -4.73 -15.74 13.99
CA MET A 230 -4.64 -15.48 12.55
C MET A 230 -3.70 -16.49 11.86
N ARG A 231 -2.54 -16.81 12.46
CA ARG A 231 -1.57 -17.75 11.89
C ARG A 231 -2.13 -19.17 11.82
N VAL A 232 -2.94 -19.56 12.78
CA VAL A 232 -3.65 -20.87 12.76
C VAL A 232 -4.74 -20.89 11.68
N GLY A 233 -5.35 -19.73 11.37
CA GLY A 233 -6.33 -19.59 10.30
C GLY A 233 -7.70 -19.11 10.73
N PHE A 234 -7.83 -18.47 11.90
CA PHE A 234 -9.03 -17.71 12.23
C PHE A 234 -9.10 -16.48 11.35
N PRO A 235 -10.17 -16.30 10.56
CA PRO A 235 -10.29 -15.17 9.67
C PRO A 235 -10.55 -13.88 10.45
N VAL A 236 -9.96 -12.80 9.99
CA VAL A 236 -10.34 -11.44 10.36
C VAL A 236 -10.96 -10.81 9.12
N THR A 237 -12.20 -10.38 9.20
CA THR A 237 -12.93 -9.82 8.08
C THR A 237 -12.41 -8.42 7.73
N ARG A 238 -12.67 -7.98 6.49
CA ARG A 238 -12.34 -6.62 6.06
C ARG A 238 -13.01 -5.57 6.94
N GLU A 239 -14.27 -5.81 7.31
CA GLU A 239 -15.10 -4.92 8.12
C GLU A 239 -14.53 -4.76 9.53
N GLU A 240 -14.10 -5.86 10.14
CA GLU A 240 -13.43 -5.85 11.44
C GLU A 240 -12.12 -5.04 11.40
N VAL A 241 -11.33 -5.17 10.33
CA VAL A 241 -10.10 -4.39 10.17
C VAL A 241 -10.41 -2.91 9.98
N LEU A 242 -11.39 -2.56 9.15
CA LEU A 242 -11.79 -1.17 8.90
C LEU A 242 -12.44 -0.49 10.10
N ALA A 243 -12.98 -1.26 11.04
CA ALA A 243 -13.52 -0.74 12.30
C ALA A 243 -12.42 -0.45 13.35
N ARG A 244 -11.17 -0.87 13.12
CA ARG A 244 -10.04 -0.59 14.02
C ARG A 244 -9.53 0.85 13.85
N PRO A 245 -8.80 1.39 14.85
CA PRO A 245 -8.16 2.69 14.71
C PRO A 245 -7.27 2.76 13.47
N VAL A 246 -7.45 3.79 12.67
CA VAL A 246 -6.65 4.04 11.48
C VAL A 246 -5.39 4.85 11.82
N VAL A 247 -4.37 4.68 10.99
CA VAL A 247 -3.14 5.49 11.04
C VAL A 247 -3.11 6.35 9.79
N ARG A 248 -3.26 7.67 9.97
CA ARG A 248 -3.09 8.64 8.91
C ARG A 248 -1.63 9.02 8.77
N ASP A 249 -1.12 8.92 7.55
CA ASP A 249 0.22 9.38 7.21
C ASP A 249 0.31 9.64 5.69
N ARG A 250 1.39 10.28 5.28
CA ARG A 250 1.86 10.25 3.90
C ARG A 250 2.72 9.01 3.71
N TRP A 251 2.19 8.04 2.97
CA TRP A 251 2.78 6.72 2.81
C TRP A 251 3.60 6.64 1.53
N ASP A 252 4.91 6.45 1.65
CA ASP A 252 5.78 6.17 0.52
C ASP A 252 5.57 4.73 0.03
N VAL A 253 5.35 4.57 -1.27
CA VAL A 253 5.22 3.26 -1.92
C VAL A 253 6.62 2.76 -2.28
N LEU A 254 7.18 1.90 -1.44
CA LEU A 254 8.56 1.45 -1.52
C LEU A 254 8.81 0.48 -2.66
N GLY A 255 7.83 -0.36 -2.97
CA GLY A 255 7.99 -1.37 -3.99
C GLY A 255 6.77 -2.28 -4.08
N ARG A 256 6.74 -3.06 -5.15
CA ARG A 256 5.66 -4.01 -5.39
C ARG A 256 6.20 -5.31 -5.96
N ARG A 257 5.53 -6.41 -5.65
CA ARG A 257 5.81 -7.74 -6.22
C ARG A 257 4.52 -8.48 -6.49
N ASP A 258 4.44 -9.07 -7.67
CA ASP A 258 3.36 -9.95 -8.07
C ASP A 258 3.85 -11.40 -7.99
N GLU A 259 3.05 -12.27 -7.39
CA GLU A 259 3.32 -13.71 -7.24
C GLU A 259 2.15 -14.51 -7.83
N GLU A 260 2.45 -15.41 -8.73
CA GLU A 260 1.46 -16.36 -9.23
C GLU A 260 1.38 -17.56 -8.29
N GLN A 261 0.19 -17.84 -7.79
CA GLN A 261 -0.10 -19.00 -6.95
C GLN A 261 -1.30 -19.75 -7.55
N ASP A 262 -1.04 -20.85 -8.20
CA ASP A 262 -2.05 -21.68 -8.88
C ASP A 262 -2.93 -20.85 -9.85
N ARG A 263 -4.17 -20.51 -9.43
CA ARG A 263 -5.15 -19.76 -10.23
C ARG A 263 -5.30 -18.31 -9.78
N LEU A 264 -4.48 -17.85 -8.86
CA LEU A 264 -4.51 -16.50 -8.31
C LEU A 264 -3.18 -15.80 -8.53
N THR A 265 -3.24 -14.52 -8.80
CA THR A 265 -2.08 -13.63 -8.71
C THR A 265 -2.23 -12.80 -7.45
N ALA A 266 -1.25 -12.84 -6.58
CA ALA A 266 -1.16 -12.01 -5.37
C ALA A 266 -0.22 -10.84 -5.64
N ARG A 267 -0.65 -9.62 -5.35
CA ARG A 267 0.19 -8.41 -5.37
C ARG A 267 0.51 -8.00 -3.96
N ARG A 268 1.79 -7.86 -3.66
CA ARG A 268 2.33 -7.27 -2.44
C ARG A 268 2.83 -5.87 -2.75
N VAL A 269 2.40 -4.88 -1.97
CA VAL A 269 2.89 -3.50 -2.06
C VAL A 269 3.35 -3.07 -0.68
N TRP A 270 4.62 -2.71 -0.56
CA TRP A 270 5.21 -2.25 0.70
C TRP A 270 5.19 -0.73 0.77
N LEU A 271 4.78 -0.21 1.92
CA LEU A 271 4.71 1.21 2.20
C LEU A 271 5.43 1.55 3.51
N ARG A 272 5.82 2.82 3.62
CA ARG A 272 6.35 3.39 4.86
C ARG A 272 5.76 4.77 5.10
N GLY A 273 5.27 5.01 6.31
CA GLY A 273 4.73 6.31 6.72
C GLY A 273 5.88 7.29 6.97
N ARG A 274 5.81 8.49 6.39
CA ARG A 274 6.86 9.50 6.52
C ARG A 274 6.97 10.06 7.93
N SER A 275 5.83 10.29 8.58
CA SER A 275 5.77 10.89 9.92
C SER A 275 5.89 9.85 11.01
N THR A 276 5.22 8.72 10.84
CA THR A 276 5.17 7.64 11.84
C THR A 276 6.34 6.67 11.74
N GLY A 277 7.04 6.63 10.60
CA GLY A 277 8.04 5.61 10.30
C GLY A 277 7.46 4.20 10.15
N ARG A 278 6.14 4.04 10.24
CA ARG A 278 5.48 2.74 10.31
C ARG A 278 5.53 2.00 8.99
N ALA A 279 5.90 0.72 9.04
CA ALA A 279 5.85 -0.19 7.90
C ALA A 279 4.42 -0.66 7.63
N ALA A 280 4.06 -0.83 6.34
CA ALA A 280 2.79 -1.39 5.95
C ALA A 280 2.90 -2.27 4.70
N LEU A 281 2.04 -3.29 4.61
CA LEU A 281 1.92 -4.19 3.47
C LEU A 281 0.46 -4.23 3.01
N ILE A 282 0.22 -3.81 1.78
CA ILE A 282 -1.07 -3.95 1.12
C ILE A 282 -1.05 -5.20 0.24
N LEU A 283 -2.01 -6.08 0.46
CA LEU A 283 -2.20 -7.31 -0.32
C LEU A 283 -3.46 -7.21 -1.17
N SER A 284 -3.32 -7.51 -2.47
CA SER A 284 -4.44 -7.63 -3.40
C SER A 284 -4.36 -8.96 -4.12
N PHE A 285 -5.51 -9.54 -4.44
CA PHE A 285 -5.61 -10.82 -5.13
C PHE A 285 -6.55 -10.69 -6.32
N ALA A 286 -6.18 -11.31 -7.42
CA ALA A 286 -7.05 -11.46 -8.59
C ALA A 286 -6.88 -12.85 -9.20
N PRO A 287 -7.91 -13.42 -9.86
CA PRO A 287 -7.75 -14.60 -10.69
C PRO A 287 -6.66 -14.38 -11.75
N SER A 288 -5.88 -15.43 -12.07
CA SER A 288 -4.81 -15.33 -13.07
C SER A 288 -5.35 -14.75 -14.38
N GLY A 289 -4.67 -13.76 -14.92
CA GLY A 289 -5.06 -13.03 -16.13
C GLY A 289 -6.08 -11.91 -15.92
N GLN A 290 -6.54 -11.67 -14.70
CA GLN A 290 -7.33 -10.49 -14.37
C GLN A 290 -6.43 -9.34 -13.85
N PRO A 291 -6.83 -8.07 -14.09
CA PRO A 291 -6.05 -6.94 -13.61
C PRO A 291 -6.09 -6.82 -12.09
N LEU A 292 -4.91 -6.63 -11.50
CA LEU A 292 -4.75 -6.23 -10.11
C LEU A 292 -4.81 -4.71 -9.97
N ASP A 293 -5.13 -4.23 -8.77
CA ASP A 293 -5.09 -2.80 -8.46
C ASP A 293 -3.70 -2.22 -8.78
N ALA A 294 -3.67 -1.19 -9.62
CA ALA A 294 -2.47 -0.48 -10.04
C ALA A 294 -2.42 0.96 -9.50
N SER A 295 -3.22 1.27 -8.51
CA SER A 295 -3.32 2.61 -7.92
C SER A 295 -2.17 2.97 -6.98
N LEU A 296 -1.39 1.98 -6.52
CA LEU A 296 -0.18 2.18 -5.74
C LEU A 296 1.04 2.09 -6.67
N VAL A 297 1.58 3.24 -7.05
CA VAL A 297 2.72 3.34 -7.96
C VAL A 297 4.01 3.39 -7.15
N THR A 298 4.93 2.48 -7.40
CA THR A 298 6.23 2.44 -6.71
C THR A 298 7.00 3.75 -6.87
N GLY A 299 7.57 4.25 -5.76
CA GLY A 299 8.33 5.49 -5.70
C GLY A 299 7.45 6.75 -5.64
N THR A 300 6.13 6.62 -5.52
CA THR A 300 5.23 7.75 -5.21
C THR A 300 4.80 7.70 -3.74
N ALA A 301 4.15 8.76 -3.28
CA ALA A 301 3.53 8.79 -1.96
C ALA A 301 2.02 9.00 -2.06
N ILE A 302 1.28 8.42 -1.12
CA ILE A 302 -0.17 8.64 -0.97
C ILE A 302 -0.46 9.22 0.42
N ASP A 303 -1.37 10.19 0.51
CA ASP A 303 -1.96 10.62 1.79
C ASP A 303 -3.16 9.72 2.07
N ALA A 304 -3.08 8.89 3.10
CA ALA A 304 -4.11 7.89 3.35
C ALA A 304 -4.20 7.48 4.83
N ASP A 305 -5.40 7.05 5.20
CA ASP A 305 -5.69 6.35 6.45
C ASP A 305 -5.54 4.85 6.22
N LEU A 306 -4.61 4.21 6.91
CA LEU A 306 -4.44 2.75 6.86
C LEU A 306 -5.00 2.09 8.12
N ALA A 307 -5.85 1.08 7.92
CA ALA A 307 -6.34 0.19 8.97
C ALA A 307 -5.51 -1.10 8.97
N PHE A 308 -4.88 -1.42 10.10
CA PHE A 308 -4.00 -2.57 10.22
C PHE A 308 -4.74 -3.82 10.70
N TYR A 309 -4.39 -4.96 10.13
CA TYR A 309 -4.80 -6.24 10.70
C TYR A 309 -4.26 -6.37 12.12
N PRO A 310 -4.98 -7.08 13.02
CA PRO A 310 -4.51 -7.27 14.39
C PRO A 310 -3.19 -8.03 14.45
N GLY A 311 -2.54 -8.00 15.60
CA GLY A 311 -1.31 -8.76 15.87
C GLY A 311 -0.23 -7.97 16.58
N ALA A 312 0.82 -8.66 17.04
CA ALA A 312 1.90 -8.10 17.84
C ALA A 312 2.91 -7.28 17.01
N ALA A 313 3.12 -7.64 15.74
CA ALA A 313 3.87 -6.85 14.76
C ALA A 313 2.99 -6.57 13.52
N PRO A 314 1.98 -5.69 13.62
CA PRO A 314 1.00 -5.49 12.56
C PRO A 314 1.65 -4.83 11.36
N LEU A 315 1.75 -5.57 10.26
CA LEU A 315 2.32 -5.13 8.99
C LEU A 315 1.25 -5.02 7.90
N ARG A 316 0.39 -6.05 7.79
CA ARG A 316 -0.68 -6.07 6.79
C ARG A 316 -1.71 -5.01 7.10
N ALA A 317 -2.09 -4.23 6.07
CA ALA A 317 -3.05 -3.15 6.21
C ALA A 317 -4.03 -3.09 5.02
N LEU A 318 -5.11 -2.34 5.23
CA LEU A 318 -6.07 -1.92 4.21
C LEU A 318 -6.03 -0.40 4.09
N VAL A 319 -6.16 0.12 2.88
CA VAL A 319 -6.43 1.53 2.66
C VAL A 319 -7.90 1.78 3.03
N ALA A 320 -8.13 2.44 4.17
CA ALA A 320 -9.46 2.79 4.66
C ALA A 320 -9.98 4.03 3.92
N HIS A 321 -9.15 5.05 3.79
CA HIS A 321 -9.47 6.27 3.07
C HIS A 321 -8.22 6.85 2.41
N ARG A 322 -8.38 7.44 1.22
CA ARG A 322 -7.35 8.28 0.57
C ARG A 322 -7.79 9.73 0.65
N HIS A 323 -6.85 10.59 0.97
CA HIS A 323 -7.08 12.03 0.99
C HIS A 323 -6.57 12.62 -0.33
N PRO A 324 -7.39 13.42 -1.03
CA PRO A 324 -6.94 14.09 -2.23
C PRO A 324 -5.79 15.05 -1.90
N PRO A 325 -4.84 15.29 -2.83
CA PRO A 325 -3.84 16.32 -2.65
C PRO A 325 -4.49 17.67 -2.33
N ALA A 326 -3.91 18.44 -1.41
CA ALA A 326 -4.46 19.73 -0.94
C ALA A 326 -4.82 20.73 -2.07
N LEU A 327 -4.21 20.61 -3.24
CA LEU A 327 -4.54 21.42 -4.44
C LEU A 327 -5.94 21.09 -5.02
N ARG A 328 -6.49 19.91 -4.82
CA ARG A 328 -7.86 19.55 -5.28
C ARG A 328 -8.93 20.17 -4.39
N GLU A 329 -8.68 20.31 -3.11
CA GLU A 329 -9.61 20.98 -2.19
C GLU A 329 -9.76 22.47 -2.56
N ALA A 330 -8.65 23.15 -2.89
CA ALA A 330 -8.68 24.54 -3.31
C ALA A 330 -9.40 24.78 -4.66
N VAL A 331 -9.36 23.83 -5.58
CA VAL A 331 -10.06 23.92 -6.87
C VAL A 331 -11.55 23.59 -6.71
N ALA A 332 -11.91 22.69 -5.81
CA ALA A 332 -13.31 22.36 -5.52
C ALA A 332 -14.04 23.51 -4.81
N GLU A 333 -13.37 24.26 -3.91
CA GLU A 333 -13.92 25.46 -3.27
C GLU A 333 -14.12 26.64 -4.23
N HIS A 334 -13.39 26.69 -5.36
CA HIS A 334 -13.47 27.75 -6.37
C HIS A 334 -14.22 27.34 -7.65
N ALA A 335 -14.83 26.16 -7.68
CA ALA A 335 -15.70 25.79 -8.79
C ALA A 335 -16.95 26.69 -8.81
N PRO A 336 -17.28 27.37 -9.92
CA PRO A 336 -18.49 28.18 -9.99
C PRO A 336 -19.71 27.29 -9.79
N GLN A 337 -20.52 27.62 -8.79
CA GLN A 337 -21.78 26.95 -8.56
C GLN A 337 -22.65 27.05 -9.81
N PRO A 338 -23.34 25.98 -10.23
CA PRO A 338 -24.24 26.06 -11.37
C PRO A 338 -25.33 27.06 -11.05
N SER A 339 -25.36 28.13 -11.87
CA SER A 339 -26.37 29.19 -11.79
C SER A 339 -27.74 28.55 -11.92
N ALA A 340 -28.58 28.77 -10.94
CA ALA A 340 -29.99 28.36 -11.00
C ALA A 340 -30.65 29.01 -12.24
N PRO A 341 -31.52 28.31 -12.98
CA PRO A 341 -32.16 28.87 -14.16
C PRO A 341 -33.09 30.04 -13.74
N SER A 342 -32.78 31.21 -14.22
CA SER A 342 -33.64 32.39 -14.10
C SER A 342 -34.94 32.13 -14.88
N GLY A 343 -35.98 31.72 -14.21
CA GLY A 343 -37.32 31.68 -14.75
C GLY A 343 -37.99 33.07 -14.62
N THR A 344 -38.05 33.77 -15.73
CA THR A 344 -38.88 34.95 -15.92
C THR A 344 -40.34 34.53 -15.98
N LEU A 345 -41.23 35.19 -15.25
CA LEU A 345 -42.48 35.72 -15.81
C LEU A 345 -43.26 36.58 -14.77
N ALA A 346 -43.75 37.66 -15.29
CA ALA A 346 -44.42 38.79 -14.72
C ALA A 346 -45.79 38.49 -14.08
N GLY A 347 -46.19 39.36 -13.13
CA GLY A 347 -47.55 39.46 -12.65
C GLY A 347 -47.73 40.56 -11.59
N HIS A 348 -48.26 41.66 -12.05
CA HIS A 348 -48.62 42.88 -11.28
C HIS A 348 -49.49 42.64 -10.06
N ALA A 349 -49.25 43.38 -8.96
CA ALA A 349 -50.19 44.26 -8.29
C ALA A 349 -49.64 44.77 -6.95
N SER A 350 -49.58 46.10 -6.78
CA SER A 350 -49.42 46.84 -5.52
C SER A 350 -50.82 47.24 -5.03
N PRO A 351 -51.00 48.03 -3.91
CA PRO A 351 -50.30 48.16 -2.63
C PRO A 351 -51.25 48.18 -1.41
N SER A 352 -50.78 48.24 -0.20
CA SER A 352 -51.25 49.07 0.92
C SER A 352 -50.61 48.66 2.25
N LEU A 353 -49.84 49.49 2.83
CA LEU A 353 -50.01 50.48 3.92
C LEU A 353 -50.17 49.90 5.33
N SER A 354 -49.35 50.53 6.21
CA SER A 354 -49.45 50.75 7.65
C SER A 354 -48.93 49.61 8.54
N GLY A 355 -48.16 49.88 9.57
CA GLY A 355 -47.75 51.02 10.29
C GLY A 355 -46.95 50.62 11.51
N ALA A 356 -46.06 51.50 11.89
CA ALA A 356 -45.63 51.91 13.21
C ALA A 356 -45.15 50.90 14.30
N GLY A 357 -43.95 51.23 14.82
CA GLY A 357 -43.66 50.97 16.22
C GLY A 357 -42.22 50.69 16.58
N SER A 358 -41.34 51.67 16.64
CA SER A 358 -40.21 51.71 17.59
C SER A 358 -40.72 52.25 18.93
N PRO A 359 -40.01 52.21 20.06
CA PRO A 359 -38.57 52.37 20.26
C PRO A 359 -37.93 51.74 21.53
N ARG A 360 -36.58 51.81 21.57
CA ARG A 360 -35.68 52.12 22.73
C ARG A 360 -35.66 51.10 23.91
N THR A 361 -34.52 50.77 24.44
CA THR A 361 -33.43 51.36 25.22
C THR A 361 -32.55 50.23 25.67
N GLY A 362 -31.26 50.21 25.65
CA GLY A 362 -30.27 51.01 26.34
C GLY A 362 -29.78 50.28 27.57
N VAL A 363 -28.51 50.01 27.69
CA VAL A 363 -27.68 50.31 28.86
C VAL A 363 -26.35 49.50 28.79
N ARG A 364 -25.33 50.22 29.00
CA ARG A 364 -23.89 50.01 29.12
C ARG A 364 -23.51 49.34 30.47
N ALA A 365 -22.20 48.99 30.47
CA ALA A 365 -21.20 48.98 31.57
C ALA A 365 -20.78 47.57 31.98
N ASP A 366 -19.57 47.19 32.37
CA ASP A 366 -18.28 47.86 32.53
C ASP A 366 -17.24 46.71 32.71
N ALA A 367 -15.99 46.99 32.35
CA ALA A 367 -14.84 46.20 32.79
C ALA A 367 -14.45 46.59 34.26
N PRO A 368 -13.62 45.78 34.95
CA PRO A 368 -12.30 46.27 35.24
C PRO A 368 -11.16 45.21 35.22
N GLU A 369 -10.06 45.59 34.69
CA GLU A 369 -8.65 45.78 35.16
C GLU A 369 -8.04 44.77 36.15
N ALA A 370 -6.77 44.52 35.80
CA ALA A 370 -5.73 43.71 36.45
C ALA A 370 -5.30 44.21 37.82
N PRO A 371 -4.41 43.48 38.51
CA PRO A 371 -3.07 44.03 38.64
C PRO A 371 -1.85 43.05 38.56
N LEU A 372 -0.74 43.68 38.24
CA LEU A 372 0.64 43.25 38.17
C LEU A 372 1.26 43.01 39.55
N THR A 373 2.22 42.08 39.64
CA THR A 373 3.50 42.14 40.41
C THR A 373 4.29 40.90 39.98
N GLY A 374 5.54 40.86 39.62
CA GLY A 374 6.71 41.65 39.94
C GLY A 374 7.80 40.74 40.47
N GLY A 375 9.01 40.64 39.83
CA GLY A 375 10.22 40.08 40.40
C GLY A 375 10.95 39.03 39.55
N SER A 376 11.85 39.33 38.74
CA SER A 376 13.30 39.56 38.72
C SER A 376 14.17 38.30 38.97
N GLY A 377 15.09 38.02 38.01
CA GLY A 377 16.34 37.34 38.31
C GLY A 377 16.96 36.54 37.15
N ALA A 378 17.81 37.22 36.36
CA ALA A 378 19.14 36.83 35.82
C ALA A 378 19.34 35.60 34.91
N GLU A 379 19.58 35.87 33.65
CA GLU A 379 20.76 35.57 32.80
C GLU A 379 21.44 34.22 32.93
N THR A 380 21.43 33.43 31.85
CA THR A 380 22.65 33.17 31.03
C THR A 380 22.23 32.64 29.66
N GLY A 381 22.81 33.23 28.62
CA GLY A 381 22.51 32.96 27.24
C GLY A 381 23.16 31.67 26.69
N SER A 382 22.54 31.09 25.72
CA SER A 382 23.20 30.40 24.61
C SER A 382 22.29 30.46 23.39
N SER A 383 22.77 31.18 22.40
CA SER A 383 22.21 31.29 21.08
C SER A 383 22.31 29.96 20.34
N ALA A 384 21.17 29.39 19.93
CA ALA A 384 21.13 28.46 18.85
C ALA A 384 20.06 29.00 17.84
N GLY A 385 20.56 29.40 16.70
CA GLY A 385 19.75 30.03 15.66
C GLY A 385 18.71 29.08 15.07
N ASP A 386 17.46 29.52 15.11
CA ASP A 386 16.37 28.97 14.34
C ASP A 386 16.59 29.33 12.86
N ALA A 387 17.17 28.38 12.11
CA ALA A 387 17.10 28.37 10.66
C ALA A 387 15.87 27.53 10.27
N HIS A 388 14.69 28.13 10.28
CA HIS A 388 13.55 27.64 9.52
C HIS A 388 13.83 27.88 8.02
N GLY A 389 14.64 26.97 7.45
CA GLY A 389 14.73 26.80 6.01
C GLY A 389 13.45 26.13 5.53
N ALA A 390 12.57 26.88 4.89
CA ALA A 390 11.53 26.35 4.06
C ALA A 390 12.18 25.54 2.93
N SER A 391 12.35 24.23 3.15
CA SER A 391 12.78 23.30 2.10
C SER A 391 11.64 23.19 1.11
N SER A 392 11.88 23.63 -0.11
CA SER A 392 11.02 23.40 -1.27
C SER A 392 10.70 21.89 -1.34
N GLU A 393 9.42 21.55 -1.41
CA GLU A 393 8.93 20.19 -1.66
C GLU A 393 9.23 19.74 -3.11
N ALA A 394 10.51 19.53 -3.40
CA ALA A 394 10.94 18.74 -4.55
C ALA A 394 10.91 17.28 -4.14
N GLY A 395 10.50 16.37 -5.01
CA GLY A 395 10.39 14.94 -4.81
C GLY A 395 11.63 14.36 -4.14
N GLY A 396 11.57 14.22 -2.81
CA GLY A 396 12.71 13.83 -2.00
C GLY A 396 12.85 12.31 -1.95
N VAL A 397 14.09 11.84 -1.98
CA VAL A 397 14.46 10.46 -1.60
C VAL A 397 13.76 10.10 -0.30
N VAL A 398 13.12 8.94 -0.25
CA VAL A 398 12.44 8.43 0.96
C VAL A 398 13.41 8.43 2.14
N PRO A 399 13.05 8.95 3.30
CA PRO A 399 13.90 8.89 4.48
C PRO A 399 14.31 7.44 4.78
N GLY A 400 15.61 7.20 4.82
CA GLY A 400 16.16 5.88 5.10
C GLY A 400 16.80 5.81 6.48
N MET A 401 17.19 4.61 6.87
CA MET A 401 17.85 4.28 8.12
C MET A 401 19.24 3.69 7.89
N SER A 402 20.08 3.68 8.93
CA SER A 402 21.34 2.95 8.90
C SER A 402 21.12 1.43 8.89
N ALA A 403 22.17 0.67 8.57
CA ALA A 403 22.11 -0.80 8.63
C ALA A 403 21.81 -1.31 10.05
N ASP A 404 22.35 -0.68 11.07
CA ASP A 404 22.16 -1.07 12.47
C ASP A 404 20.72 -0.80 12.93
N ASP A 405 20.15 0.37 12.57
CA ASP A 405 18.76 0.68 12.86
C ASP A 405 17.82 -0.29 12.17
N ALA A 406 18.12 -0.65 10.90
CA ALA A 406 17.35 -1.63 10.13
C ALA A 406 17.39 -3.01 10.79
N MET A 407 18.56 -3.45 11.27
CA MET A 407 18.69 -4.70 12.02
C MET A 407 17.90 -4.65 13.32
N GLY A 408 17.94 -3.53 14.03
CA GLY A 408 17.15 -3.30 15.25
C GLY A 408 15.64 -3.38 14.98
N GLU A 409 15.17 -2.78 13.88
CA GLU A 409 13.74 -2.82 13.50
C GLU A 409 13.28 -4.25 13.18
N VAL A 410 14.05 -5.01 12.42
CA VAL A 410 13.77 -6.42 12.13
C VAL A 410 13.78 -7.26 13.40
N ALA A 411 14.76 -7.08 14.25
CA ALA A 411 14.85 -7.80 15.52
C ALA A 411 13.65 -7.52 16.43
N ALA A 412 13.20 -6.27 16.50
CA ALA A 412 11.99 -5.89 17.24
C ALA A 412 10.72 -6.54 16.66
N ALA A 413 10.60 -6.57 15.31
CA ALA A 413 9.48 -7.24 14.65
C ALA A 413 9.45 -8.74 14.94
N LEU A 414 10.60 -9.42 14.86
CA LEU A 414 10.73 -10.85 15.16
C LEU A 414 10.50 -11.16 16.64
N ALA A 415 10.93 -10.29 17.54
CA ALA A 415 10.67 -10.44 18.98
C ALA A 415 9.19 -10.34 19.32
N ALA A 416 8.45 -9.50 18.59
CA ALA A 416 7.01 -9.35 18.75
C ALA A 416 6.22 -10.48 18.05
N ASP A 417 6.56 -10.82 16.81
CA ASP A 417 5.95 -11.90 16.00
C ASP A 417 7.04 -12.82 15.42
N PRO A 418 7.33 -13.97 16.05
CA PRO A 418 8.35 -14.91 15.57
C PRO A 418 8.08 -15.49 14.16
N TRP A 419 6.83 -15.41 13.69
CA TRP A 419 6.42 -15.88 12.35
C TRP A 419 6.48 -14.76 11.29
N THR A 420 7.19 -13.66 11.55
CA THR A 420 7.39 -12.59 10.57
C THR A 420 8.23 -13.12 9.39
N GLU A 421 7.60 -13.17 8.20
CA GLU A 421 8.21 -13.72 6.98
C GLU A 421 8.86 -12.64 6.10
N SER A 422 8.46 -11.38 6.27
CA SER A 422 9.02 -10.26 5.50
C SER A 422 8.81 -8.92 6.22
N TRP A 423 9.75 -7.98 5.98
CA TRP A 423 9.67 -6.64 6.54
C TRP A 423 10.25 -5.60 5.56
N PRO A 424 9.57 -4.48 5.27
CA PRO A 424 10.12 -3.46 4.39
C PRO A 424 11.13 -2.58 5.13
N LEU A 425 12.27 -2.37 4.49
CA LEU A 425 13.34 -1.50 4.97
C LEU A 425 13.66 -0.43 3.94
N VAL A 426 14.15 0.71 4.39
CA VAL A 426 14.77 1.73 3.55
C VAL A 426 16.17 1.99 4.09
N LEU A 427 17.19 1.52 3.38
CA LEU A 427 18.60 1.65 3.75
C LEU A 427 19.20 2.85 3.04
N THR A 428 19.83 3.76 3.77
CA THR A 428 20.47 4.94 3.19
C THR A 428 21.99 4.90 3.34
N GLY A 429 22.70 5.51 2.38
CA GLY A 429 24.16 5.59 2.43
C GLY A 429 24.86 4.23 2.26
N VAL A 430 24.19 3.26 1.60
CA VAL A 430 24.72 1.89 1.45
C VAL A 430 25.40 1.70 0.09
N VAL A 431 26.58 1.07 0.10
CA VAL A 431 27.27 0.67 -1.11
C VAL A 431 26.90 -0.78 -1.42
N PRO A 432 26.23 -1.05 -2.57
CA PRO A 432 25.87 -2.40 -2.92
C PRO A 432 27.08 -3.28 -3.25
N GLY A 433 27.06 -4.52 -2.76
CA GLY A 433 27.97 -5.59 -3.18
C GLY A 433 27.25 -6.61 -4.08
N GLU A 434 28.01 -7.57 -4.63
CA GLU A 434 27.45 -8.62 -5.50
C GLU A 434 26.54 -9.60 -4.71
N ALA A 435 26.86 -9.87 -3.45
CA ALA A 435 26.16 -10.83 -2.62
C ALA A 435 25.53 -10.22 -1.37
N THR A 436 25.87 -8.98 -1.05
CA THR A 436 25.40 -8.32 0.18
C THR A 436 25.01 -6.87 -0.05
N LEU A 437 24.11 -6.37 0.80
CA LEU A 437 23.74 -4.96 0.89
C LEU A 437 23.75 -4.58 2.37
N ALA A 438 24.59 -3.64 2.76
CA ALA A 438 24.73 -3.19 4.15
C ALA A 438 24.98 -4.32 5.18
N GLY A 439 25.76 -5.34 4.77
CA GLY A 439 26.04 -6.51 5.60
C GLY A 439 24.97 -7.61 5.57
N PHE A 440 23.76 -7.31 5.07
CA PHE A 440 22.74 -8.34 4.87
C PHE A 440 23.02 -9.14 3.59
N PRO A 441 22.84 -10.47 3.57
CA PRO A 441 22.91 -11.25 2.34
C PRO A 441 21.79 -10.84 1.39
N LEU A 442 22.06 -10.81 0.10
CA LEU A 442 21.02 -10.68 -0.91
C LEU A 442 20.33 -12.03 -1.12
N LEU A 443 19.03 -12.00 -1.36
CA LEU A 443 18.25 -13.20 -1.63
C LEU A 443 18.77 -13.88 -2.92
N ALA A 444 19.19 -15.15 -2.84
CA ALA A 444 19.82 -15.90 -3.95
C ALA A 444 18.93 -15.97 -5.21
N SER A 445 17.62 -15.95 -5.07
CA SER A 445 16.67 -15.93 -6.19
C SER A 445 16.47 -14.55 -6.83
N TRP A 446 17.00 -13.48 -6.21
CA TRP A 446 16.89 -12.12 -6.76
C TRP A 446 17.90 -11.91 -7.91
N ARG A 447 17.46 -11.31 -9.01
CA ARG A 447 18.27 -11.20 -10.25
C ARG A 447 18.67 -9.76 -10.58
N GLY A 448 18.35 -8.79 -9.72
CA GLY A 448 18.57 -7.36 -9.97
C GLY A 448 19.96 -6.84 -9.60
N VAL A 449 20.90 -7.68 -9.15
CA VAL A 449 22.20 -7.25 -8.59
C VAL A 449 23.00 -6.35 -9.55
N TRP A 450 23.11 -6.74 -10.81
CA TRP A 450 23.86 -5.96 -11.81
C TRP A 450 23.22 -4.61 -12.11
N ARG A 451 21.88 -4.54 -12.03
CA ARG A 451 21.17 -3.29 -12.20
C ARG A 451 21.43 -2.34 -11.02
N LEU A 452 21.38 -2.85 -9.79
CA LEU A 452 21.67 -2.07 -8.59
C LEU A 452 23.13 -1.57 -8.61
N LEU A 453 24.09 -2.42 -8.94
CA LEU A 453 25.50 -2.05 -9.08
C LEU A 453 25.71 -0.98 -10.15
N ALA A 454 25.04 -1.11 -11.30
CA ALA A 454 25.14 -0.13 -12.39
C ALA A 454 24.58 1.25 -11.99
N VAL A 455 23.46 1.28 -11.28
CA VAL A 455 22.85 2.55 -10.79
C VAL A 455 23.74 3.19 -9.73
N SER A 456 24.30 2.41 -8.79
CA SER A 456 25.15 2.95 -7.73
C SER A 456 26.48 3.47 -8.26
N GLY A 457 27.00 2.87 -9.34
CA GLY A 457 28.35 3.19 -9.85
C GLY A 457 29.44 3.03 -8.78
N GLY A 458 29.22 2.17 -7.77
CA GLY A 458 30.11 1.98 -6.61
C GLY A 458 29.99 3.06 -5.52
N ARG A 459 29.01 3.96 -5.63
CA ARG A 459 28.74 5.02 -4.65
C ARG A 459 27.64 4.63 -3.68
N PRO A 460 27.55 5.29 -2.51
CA PRO A 460 26.45 5.12 -1.59
C PRO A 460 25.12 5.52 -2.23
N VAL A 461 24.10 4.66 -2.07
CA VAL A 461 22.72 4.90 -2.54
C VAL A 461 21.71 4.66 -1.44
N THR A 462 20.48 5.11 -1.66
CA THR A 462 19.32 4.71 -0.85
C THR A 462 18.59 3.57 -1.55
N VAL A 463 18.29 2.51 -0.82
CA VAL A 463 17.64 1.30 -1.35
C VAL A 463 16.45 0.93 -0.47
N ALA A 464 15.26 0.87 -1.05
CA ALA A 464 14.11 0.20 -0.44
C ALA A 464 14.20 -1.30 -0.72
N ALA A 465 14.06 -2.12 0.31
CA ALA A 465 14.20 -3.56 0.22
C ALA A 465 13.15 -4.29 1.07
N GLU A 466 12.79 -5.50 0.67
CA GLU A 466 12.08 -6.48 1.49
C GLU A 466 13.12 -7.33 2.21
N TRP A 467 13.13 -7.26 3.55
CA TRP A 467 13.86 -8.23 4.35
C TRP A 467 13.07 -9.53 4.43
N THR A 468 13.77 -10.64 4.35
CA THR A 468 13.25 -11.99 4.62
C THR A 468 14.28 -12.77 5.44
N PRO A 469 13.90 -13.86 6.15
CA PRO A 469 14.87 -14.73 6.82
C PRO A 469 15.98 -15.28 5.91
N ARG A 470 15.79 -15.22 4.59
CA ARG A 470 16.75 -15.70 3.58
C ARG A 470 17.64 -14.60 3.01
N GLY A 471 17.44 -13.37 3.37
CA GLY A 471 18.18 -12.21 2.86
C GLY A 471 17.29 -11.10 2.33
N LEU A 472 17.95 -10.04 1.87
CA LEU A 472 17.28 -8.88 1.31
C LEU A 472 16.88 -9.11 -0.15
N ARG A 473 15.70 -8.60 -0.48
CA ARG A 473 15.25 -8.38 -1.85
C ARG A 473 15.16 -6.87 -2.09
N PRO A 474 16.13 -6.24 -2.75
CA PRO A 474 16.00 -4.86 -3.18
C PRO A 474 14.80 -4.71 -4.12
N LEU A 475 14.05 -3.63 -3.94
CA LEU A 475 12.81 -3.32 -4.66
C LEU A 475 12.98 -2.08 -5.53
N THR A 476 13.58 -1.04 -4.94
CA THR A 476 13.67 0.29 -5.54
C THR A 476 14.92 0.99 -5.03
N THR A 477 15.55 1.76 -5.91
CA THR A 477 16.62 2.69 -5.54
C THR A 477 16.37 4.04 -6.21
N TRP A 478 17.11 5.04 -5.80
CA TRP A 478 17.09 6.37 -6.39
C TRP A 478 18.47 6.67 -6.95
N ASP A 479 18.52 7.19 -8.18
CA ASP A 479 19.77 7.66 -8.77
C ASP A 479 20.20 9.01 -8.17
N GLU A 480 21.27 9.59 -8.69
CA GLU A 480 21.85 10.85 -8.21
C GLU A 480 20.90 12.05 -8.34
N ASP A 481 20.04 12.00 -9.33
CA ASP A 481 19.05 13.04 -9.61
C ASP A 481 17.75 12.82 -8.79
N GLY A 482 17.73 11.77 -7.95
CA GLY A 482 16.54 11.37 -7.19
C GLY A 482 15.51 10.61 -8.03
N THR A 483 15.85 10.19 -9.26
CA THR A 483 14.93 9.44 -10.12
C THR A 483 14.76 8.02 -9.61
N VAL A 484 13.52 7.59 -9.56
CA VAL A 484 13.14 6.25 -9.09
C VAL A 484 13.55 5.20 -10.10
N VAL A 485 14.32 4.21 -9.66
CA VAL A 485 14.73 3.04 -10.43
C VAL A 485 14.18 1.77 -9.80
N ILE A 486 13.38 1.02 -10.53
CA ILE A 486 12.78 -0.26 -10.09
C ILE A 486 13.83 -1.37 -10.30
N LEU A 487 14.05 -2.18 -9.27
CA LEU A 487 15.09 -3.21 -9.24
C LEU A 487 14.57 -4.62 -9.55
#